data_63d545aecc4c65ebd912e799d3780971
#
_entry.id   63d545aecc4c65ebd912e799d3780971
#
_cell.length_a   1.000
_cell.length_b   1.000
_cell.length_c   1.000
_cell.angle_alpha   90.00
_cell.angle_beta   90.00
_cell.angle_gamma   90.00
#
_symmetry.space_group_name_H-M   'P 1'
#
loop_
_entity.id
_entity.type
_entity.pdbx_description
1 polymer ?
#
loop_
_entity_poly.entity_id
_entity_poly.type
_entity_poly.pdbx_seq_one_letter_code
_entity_poly.pdbx_strand_id
1 'polypeptide(L)'
;MTDYVSVRDLSVAVVIGMHAWEREVEQTLHVSVDMAADVARAAATDDLADALDYSAVAATIAAVLREGRFRLIETAAERVAERLLADFPLTWLRVELRKPIAAGAYTASSPWSGHAKFPDQQEEKAPPVLARSSGFE
;
A
#
# COMPACT_ATOMS: atom_id res chain seq x y z
N MET A 1 -17.63 -5.79 -14.18
CA MET A 1 -16.99 -4.59 -13.64
C MET A 1 -16.63 -4.78 -12.20
N THR A 2 -15.50 -4.31 -11.82
CA THR A 2 -14.99 -4.51 -10.47
C THR A 2 -15.21 -3.26 -9.64
N ASP A 3 -15.78 -3.43 -8.46
CA ASP A 3 -15.93 -2.31 -7.52
C ASP A 3 -14.65 -2.12 -6.76
N TYR A 4 -14.33 -0.87 -6.50
CA TYR A 4 -13.14 -0.51 -5.77
C TYR A 4 -13.48 0.23 -4.50
N VAL A 5 -12.66 -0.01 -3.50
CA VAL A 5 -12.68 0.76 -2.28
C VAL A 5 -11.27 1.29 -2.10
N SER A 6 -11.16 2.53 -1.66
CA SER A 6 -9.84 3.15 -1.54
C SER A 6 -9.61 3.73 -0.16
N VAL A 7 -8.39 3.59 0.31
CA VAL A 7 -7.87 4.36 1.44
C VAL A 7 -6.83 5.29 0.84
N ARG A 8 -6.99 6.60 1.06
CA ARG A 8 -6.13 7.59 0.44
C ARG A 8 -5.34 8.37 1.47
N ASP A 9 -4.07 8.56 1.19
CA ASP A 9 -3.19 9.43 1.96
C ASP A 9 -3.14 9.12 3.44
N LEU A 10 -3.13 7.83 3.77
CA LEU A 10 -2.93 7.43 5.15
C LEU A 10 -1.51 7.80 5.54
N SER A 11 -1.37 8.61 6.59
CA SER A 11 -0.05 9.05 7.05
C SER A 11 0.43 8.15 8.17
N VAL A 12 1.61 7.58 8.02
CA VAL A 12 2.18 6.68 9.01
C VAL A 12 3.60 7.11 9.31
N ALA A 13 3.90 7.32 10.58
CA ALA A 13 5.26 7.66 11.02
C ALA A 13 6.04 6.38 11.23
N VAL A 14 7.12 6.21 10.49
CA VAL A 14 7.87 4.96 10.47
C VAL A 14 9.35 5.21 10.24
N VAL A 15 10.16 4.24 10.63
CA VAL A 15 11.57 4.23 10.26
C VAL A 15 11.65 3.61 8.87
N ILE A 16 12.17 4.36 7.92
CA ILE A 16 12.28 3.92 6.53
C ILE A 16 13.44 4.62 5.86
N GLY A 17 14.23 3.89 5.08
CA GLY A 17 15.32 4.45 4.30
C GLY A 17 16.61 3.69 4.48
N MET A 18 17.53 3.90 3.54
CA MET A 18 18.82 3.21 3.49
C MET A 18 19.92 3.92 4.24
N HIS A 19 19.80 5.24 4.38
CA HIS A 19 20.88 6.03 4.97
C HIS A 19 20.95 5.82 6.47
N ALA A 20 22.17 5.92 7.01
CA ALA A 20 22.35 5.68 8.44
C ALA A 20 21.46 6.56 9.30
N TRP A 21 21.35 7.84 8.94
CA TRP A 21 20.52 8.76 9.72
C TRP A 21 19.04 8.39 9.66
N GLU A 22 18.62 7.78 8.55
CA GLU A 22 17.22 7.38 8.40
C GLU A 22 16.85 6.23 9.32
N ARG A 23 17.84 5.45 9.75
CA ARG A 23 17.58 4.33 10.66
C ARG A 23 17.33 4.80 12.09
N GLU A 24 17.59 6.06 12.35
CA GLU A 24 17.53 6.62 13.70
C GLU A 24 16.33 7.51 13.93
N VAL A 25 15.54 7.80 12.90
CA VAL A 25 14.43 8.74 13.00
C VAL A 25 13.20 8.15 12.34
N GLU A 26 12.04 8.70 12.70
CA GLU A 26 10.81 8.37 12.00
C GLU A 26 10.55 9.39 10.92
N GLN A 27 10.01 8.92 9.81
CA GLN A 27 9.59 9.76 8.72
C GLN A 27 8.15 9.42 8.40
N THR A 28 7.44 10.35 7.80
CA THR A 28 6.04 10.12 7.45
C THR A 28 5.96 9.53 6.05
N LEU A 29 5.32 8.37 5.95
CA LEU A 29 4.94 7.80 4.66
C LEU A 29 3.48 8.09 4.43
N HIS A 30 3.13 8.36 3.19
CA HIS A 30 1.74 8.47 2.77
C HIS A 30 1.40 7.23 1.97
N VAL A 31 0.33 6.56 2.37
CA VAL A 31 -0.06 5.27 1.79
C VAL A 31 -1.44 5.42 1.18
N SER A 32 -1.57 5.00 -0.06
CA SER A 32 -2.87 4.92 -0.71
C SER A 32 -3.05 3.50 -1.23
N VAL A 33 -4.22 2.94 -1.00
CA VAL A 33 -4.52 1.58 -1.43
C VAL A 33 -5.87 1.57 -2.10
N ASP A 34 -5.90 1.05 -3.32
CA ASP A 34 -7.15 0.75 -4.02
C ASP A 34 -7.38 -0.74 -3.90
N MET A 35 -8.59 -1.13 -3.52
CA MET A 35 -8.89 -2.52 -3.24
C MET A 35 -10.13 -2.93 -4.00
N ALA A 36 -10.07 -4.07 -4.67
CA ALA A 36 -11.23 -4.66 -5.31
C ALA A 36 -11.87 -5.63 -4.33
N ALA A 37 -13.10 -5.34 -3.98
CA ALA A 37 -13.86 -6.15 -3.05
C ALA A 37 -15.30 -6.17 -3.53
N ASP A 38 -16.03 -7.20 -3.13
CA ASP A 38 -17.45 -7.27 -3.45
C ASP A 38 -18.21 -6.34 -2.52
N VAL A 39 -18.64 -5.21 -3.06
CA VAL A 39 -19.36 -4.22 -2.26
C VAL A 39 -20.88 -4.33 -2.42
N ALA A 40 -21.35 -5.19 -3.33
CA ALA A 40 -22.78 -5.26 -3.64
C ALA A 40 -23.58 -5.65 -2.40
N ARG A 41 -23.09 -6.61 -1.64
CA ARG A 41 -23.81 -7.09 -0.47
C ARG A 41 -23.87 -6.02 0.62
N ALA A 42 -22.75 -5.37 0.88
CA ALA A 42 -22.71 -4.32 1.88
C ALA A 42 -23.60 -3.16 1.48
N ALA A 43 -23.63 -2.81 0.21
CA ALA A 43 -24.49 -1.75 -0.29
C ALA A 43 -25.96 -2.10 -0.17
N ALA A 44 -26.30 -3.38 -0.34
CA ALA A 44 -27.69 -3.82 -0.24
C ALA A 44 -28.17 -3.89 1.19
N THR A 45 -27.31 -4.29 2.12
CA THR A 45 -27.73 -4.53 3.51
C THR A 45 -27.40 -3.37 4.44
N ASP A 46 -26.44 -2.55 4.06
CA ASP A 46 -25.90 -1.48 4.91
C ASP A 46 -25.43 -2.03 6.26
N ASP A 47 -24.87 -3.24 6.22
CA ASP A 47 -24.44 -3.95 7.40
C ASP A 47 -22.90 -4.03 7.41
N LEU A 48 -22.29 -3.62 8.51
CA LEU A 48 -20.84 -3.66 8.65
C LEU A 48 -20.27 -5.06 8.49
N ALA A 49 -21.05 -6.08 8.84
CA ALA A 49 -20.58 -7.45 8.69
C ALA A 49 -20.32 -7.82 7.23
N ASP A 50 -20.98 -7.14 6.30
CA ASP A 50 -20.82 -7.39 4.88
C ASP A 50 -19.84 -6.43 4.23
N ALA A 51 -19.27 -5.52 4.99
CA ALA A 51 -18.38 -4.49 4.48
C ALA A 51 -16.94 -4.81 4.80
N LEU A 52 -16.05 -4.24 3.99
CA LEU A 52 -14.63 -4.28 4.28
C LEU A 52 -14.36 -3.32 5.44
N ASP A 53 -13.64 -3.80 6.45
CA ASP A 53 -13.33 -2.98 7.61
C ASP A 53 -12.14 -2.08 7.31
N TYR A 54 -12.41 -0.83 6.97
CA TYR A 54 -11.36 0.13 6.60
C TYR A 54 -10.42 0.43 7.76
N SER A 55 -10.96 0.44 8.97
CA SER A 55 -10.12 0.71 10.14
C SER A 55 -9.13 -0.41 10.35
N ALA A 56 -9.57 -1.64 10.14
CA ALA A 56 -8.67 -2.79 10.26
C ALA A 56 -7.61 -2.76 9.16
N VAL A 57 -7.99 -2.35 7.95
CA VAL A 57 -7.03 -2.22 6.85
C VAL A 57 -5.98 -1.19 7.21
N ALA A 58 -6.40 -0.01 7.67
CA ALA A 58 -5.47 1.05 8.03
C ALA A 58 -4.55 0.62 9.16
N ALA A 59 -5.10 -0.05 10.18
CA ALA A 59 -4.29 -0.53 11.31
C ALA A 59 -3.26 -1.56 10.86
N THR A 60 -3.65 -2.44 9.94
CA THR A 60 -2.74 -3.45 9.41
C THR A 60 -1.60 -2.81 8.63
N ILE A 61 -1.92 -1.83 7.79
CA ILE A 61 -0.90 -1.11 7.04
C ILE A 61 0.11 -0.48 7.99
N ALA A 62 -0.39 0.22 9.01
CA ALA A 62 0.49 0.88 9.96
C ALA A 62 1.37 -0.13 10.69
N ALA A 63 0.80 -1.27 11.10
CA ALA A 63 1.55 -2.29 11.81
C ALA A 63 2.68 -2.85 10.95
N VAL A 64 2.37 -3.20 9.69
CA VAL A 64 3.38 -3.74 8.78
C VAL A 64 4.53 -2.76 8.60
N LEU A 65 4.19 -1.50 8.39
CA LEU A 65 5.22 -0.49 8.11
C LEU A 65 6.08 -0.19 9.34
N ARG A 66 5.47 -0.17 10.51
CA ARG A 66 6.23 0.10 11.73
C ARG A 66 7.12 -1.06 12.13
N GLU A 67 6.59 -2.26 12.03
CA GLU A 67 7.34 -3.45 12.42
C GLU A 67 8.47 -3.75 11.44
N GLY A 68 8.26 -3.43 10.17
CA GLY A 68 9.20 -3.81 9.13
C GLY A 68 10.49 -3.02 9.12
N ARG A 69 10.44 -1.75 9.54
CA ARG A 69 11.61 -0.86 9.53
C ARG A 69 12.37 -1.01 8.20
N PHE A 70 11.64 -0.90 7.12
CA PHE A 70 12.18 -1.23 5.80
C PHE A 70 13.20 -0.21 5.34
N ARG A 71 14.16 -0.67 4.54
CA ARG A 71 15.14 0.23 3.92
C ARG A 71 14.62 0.81 2.63
N LEU A 72 13.78 0.04 1.92
CA LEU A 72 13.28 0.42 0.62
C LEU A 72 11.76 0.51 0.65
N ILE A 73 11.22 1.55 0.00
CA ILE A 73 9.77 1.67 -0.08
C ILE A 73 9.19 0.57 -0.98
N GLU A 74 9.97 0.05 -1.91
CA GLU A 74 9.53 -1.07 -2.74
C GLU A 74 9.24 -2.31 -1.89
N THR A 75 10.14 -2.59 -0.94
CA THR A 75 9.95 -3.72 -0.04
C THR A 75 8.74 -3.47 0.86
N ALA A 76 8.59 -2.24 1.33
CA ALA A 76 7.46 -1.88 2.16
C ALA A 76 6.15 -2.08 1.43
N ALA A 77 6.07 -1.65 0.17
CA ALA A 77 4.86 -1.81 -0.63
C ALA A 77 4.52 -3.28 -0.82
N GLU A 78 5.53 -4.10 -1.07
CA GLU A 78 5.37 -5.54 -1.26
C GLU A 78 4.79 -6.19 0.00
N ARG A 79 5.34 -5.86 1.15
CA ARG A 79 4.90 -6.45 2.42
C ARG A 79 3.50 -6.00 2.81
N VAL A 80 3.17 -4.75 2.55
CA VAL A 80 1.80 -4.26 2.79
C VAL A 80 0.82 -5.04 1.92
N ALA A 81 1.14 -5.19 0.64
CA ALA A 81 0.27 -5.90 -0.28
C ALA A 81 0.06 -7.35 0.14
N GLU A 82 1.14 -8.05 0.48
CA GLU A 82 1.06 -9.43 0.91
C GLU A 82 0.16 -9.59 2.12
N ARG A 83 0.33 -8.72 3.09
CA ARG A 83 -0.43 -8.81 4.32
C ARG A 83 -1.90 -8.51 4.09
N LEU A 84 -2.22 -7.52 3.29
CA LEU A 84 -3.60 -7.18 3.02
C LEU A 84 -4.30 -8.30 2.24
N LEU A 85 -3.61 -8.91 1.29
CA LEU A 85 -4.19 -10.02 0.55
C LEU A 85 -4.38 -11.25 1.41
N ALA A 86 -3.52 -11.43 2.42
CA ALA A 86 -3.64 -12.58 3.32
C ALA A 86 -4.76 -12.39 4.34
N ASP A 87 -4.95 -11.17 4.82
CA ASP A 87 -5.84 -10.92 5.96
C ASP A 87 -7.24 -10.48 5.57
N PHE A 88 -7.44 -10.04 4.34
CA PHE A 88 -8.72 -9.50 3.90
C PHE A 88 -9.19 -10.17 2.63
N PRO A 89 -10.51 -10.24 2.39
CA PRO A 89 -11.07 -10.92 1.22
C PRO A 89 -10.98 -10.03 -0.01
N LEU A 90 -9.79 -9.78 -0.48
CA LEU A 90 -9.54 -8.95 -1.64
C LEU A 90 -9.11 -9.80 -2.82
N THR A 91 -9.59 -9.45 -4.00
CA THR A 91 -9.19 -10.14 -5.22
C THR A 91 -8.08 -9.41 -5.94
N TRP A 92 -7.94 -8.12 -5.65
CA TRP A 92 -6.94 -7.29 -6.30
C TRP A 92 -6.69 -6.08 -5.43
N LEU A 93 -5.49 -5.58 -5.44
CA LEU A 93 -5.20 -4.32 -4.79
C LEU A 93 -4.05 -3.62 -5.47
N ARG A 94 -4.02 -2.32 -5.29
CA ARG A 94 -2.92 -1.48 -5.74
C ARG A 94 -2.43 -0.68 -4.54
N VAL A 95 -1.16 -0.80 -4.25
CA VAL A 95 -0.54 -0.06 -3.14
C VAL A 95 0.33 1.03 -3.72
N GLU A 96 0.20 2.23 -3.19
CA GLU A 96 1.10 3.32 -3.53
C GLU A 96 1.67 3.88 -2.23
N LEU A 97 2.99 3.92 -2.15
CA LEU A 97 3.69 4.55 -1.03
C LEU A 97 4.40 5.78 -1.54
N ARG A 98 4.29 6.87 -0.80
CA ARG A 98 4.96 8.11 -1.12
C ARG A 98 5.74 8.57 0.09
N LYS A 99 7.04 8.78 -0.11
CA LYS A 99 7.94 9.26 0.92
C LYS A 99 8.38 10.67 0.55
N PRO A 100 7.85 11.69 1.24
CA PRO A 100 8.22 13.08 0.92
C PRO A 100 9.69 13.34 1.24
N ILE A 101 10.30 14.17 0.40
CA ILE A 101 11.64 14.70 0.63
C ILE A 101 11.60 16.19 0.37
N ALA A 102 12.68 16.88 0.66
CA ALA A 102 12.70 18.34 0.58
C ALA A 102 12.30 18.85 -0.79
N ALA A 103 12.67 18.15 -1.85
CA ALA A 103 12.45 18.62 -3.23
C ALA A 103 11.33 17.86 -3.95
N GLY A 104 10.58 17.01 -3.26
CA GLY A 104 9.55 16.23 -3.91
C GLY A 104 9.19 14.99 -3.12
N ALA A 105 9.19 13.84 -3.79
CA ALA A 105 8.88 12.59 -3.12
C ALA A 105 9.41 11.40 -3.89
N TYR A 106 9.74 10.34 -3.15
CA TYR A 106 9.93 9.02 -3.74
C TYR A 106 8.59 8.30 -3.74
N THR A 107 8.31 7.57 -4.79
CA THR A 107 7.04 6.86 -4.92
C THR A 107 7.30 5.42 -5.37
N ALA A 108 6.57 4.49 -4.79
CA ALA A 108 6.55 3.12 -5.26
C ALA A 108 5.11 2.68 -5.36
N SER A 109 4.77 2.01 -6.46
CA SER A 109 3.41 1.58 -6.66
C SER A 109 3.40 0.36 -7.56
N SER A 110 2.45 -0.54 -7.32
CA SER A 110 2.31 -1.74 -8.13
C SER A 110 0.99 -2.44 -7.81
N PRO A 111 0.36 -3.06 -8.80
CA PRO A 111 -0.83 -3.85 -8.55
C PRO A 111 -0.47 -5.28 -8.15
N TRP A 112 -1.36 -5.87 -7.39
CA TRP A 112 -1.26 -7.27 -6.96
C TRP A 112 -2.61 -7.94 -7.14
N SER A 113 -2.59 -9.25 -7.37
CA SER A 113 -3.81 -10.02 -7.49
C SER A 113 -3.63 -11.32 -6.72
N GLY A 114 -4.64 -11.65 -5.92
CA GLY A 114 -4.56 -12.84 -5.09
C GLY A 114 -3.36 -12.75 -4.18
N HIS A 115 -2.47 -13.71 -4.30
CA HIS A 115 -1.27 -13.72 -3.47
C HIS A 115 -0.02 -13.38 -4.25
N ALA A 116 -0.18 -12.87 -5.46
CA ALA A 116 0.94 -12.58 -6.34
C ALA A 116 0.63 -11.39 -7.20
N LYS A 117 1.67 -10.78 -7.71
CA LYS A 117 1.50 -9.72 -8.70
C LYS A 117 0.89 -10.32 -9.95
N PHE A 118 0.22 -9.48 -10.74
CA PHE A 118 -0.34 -9.90 -12.01
C PHE A 118 0.81 -10.31 -12.94
N PRO A 119 0.93 -11.57 -13.31
CA PRO A 119 2.05 -11.95 -14.19
C PRO A 119 1.91 -11.34 -15.56
N ASP A 120 0.72 -11.38 -16.10
CA ASP A 120 0.51 -10.89 -17.45
C ASP A 120 0.71 -9.41 -17.56
N GLN A 121 0.36 -8.72 -16.50
CA GLN A 121 0.37 -7.28 -16.56
C GLN A 121 1.69 -6.70 -16.17
N GLN A 122 2.49 -7.48 -15.50
CA GLN A 122 3.81 -7.02 -15.13
C GLN A 122 4.66 -6.72 -16.34
N GLU A 123 4.42 -7.44 -17.40
CA GLU A 123 5.28 -7.31 -18.56
C GLU A 123 4.94 -6.11 -19.40
N GLU A 124 3.69 -5.71 -19.40
CA GLU A 124 3.33 -4.66 -20.33
C GLU A 124 2.56 -3.52 -19.71
N LYS A 125 1.79 -3.80 -18.70
CA LYS A 125 0.91 -2.78 -18.19
C LYS A 125 1.28 -2.29 -16.85
N ALA A 126 1.48 -3.21 -15.95
CA ALA A 126 1.80 -2.84 -14.61
C ALA A 126 3.21 -2.37 -14.59
N PRO A 127 3.45 -1.15 -14.24
CA PRO A 127 4.84 -0.72 -14.10
C PRO A 127 5.43 -1.53 -12.97
N PRO A 128 6.68 -1.84 -13.07
CA PRO A 128 7.34 -2.48 -11.95
C PRO A 128 7.23 -1.58 -10.75
N VAL A 129 7.45 -2.15 -9.60
CA VAL A 129 7.55 -1.32 -8.42
C VAL A 129 8.77 -0.44 -8.62
N LEU A 130 8.54 0.85 -8.64
CA LEU A 130 9.60 1.80 -8.88
C LEU A 130 9.74 2.72 -7.72
N ALA A 131 10.96 2.96 -7.31
CA ALA A 131 11.24 4.06 -6.45
C ALA A 131 11.70 5.18 -7.34
N ARG A 132 10.98 6.25 -7.30
CA ARG A 132 11.28 7.36 -8.17
C ARG A 132 11.39 8.62 -7.35
N SER A 133 12.39 9.38 -7.63
CA SER A 133 12.56 10.68 -7.00
C SER A 133 11.94 11.72 -7.90
N SER A 134 11.09 12.54 -7.35
CA SER A 134 10.53 13.63 -8.10
C SER A 134 11.39 14.87 -8.01
N GLY A 135 12.47 14.79 -7.26
CA GLY A 135 13.44 15.85 -7.17
C GLY A 135 14.77 15.20 -7.00
N PHE A 136 15.69 15.86 -6.39
CA PHE A 136 16.94 15.21 -6.14
C PHE A 136 17.01 14.87 -4.68
N GLU A 137 17.90 14.06 -4.27
CA GLU A 137 18.01 13.70 -2.92
C GLU A 137 18.98 14.46 -2.14
#